data_177657f074e0f8ac78ed48d23cbe7be6
#
_entry.id   177657f074e0f8ac78ed48d23cbe7be6
#
_cell.length_a   1.000
_cell.length_b   1.000
_cell.length_c   1.000
_cell.angle_alpha   90.00
_cell.angle_beta   90.00
_cell.angle_gamma   90.00
#
_symmetry.space_group_name_H-M   'P 1'
#
loop_
_entity.id
_entity.type
_entity.pdbx_description
1 polymer ?
#
loop_
_entity_poly.entity_id
_entity_poly.type
_entity_poly.pdbx_seq_one_letter_code
_entity_poly.pdbx_strand_id
1 'polypeptide(L)'
;MKDPHLMITPSVPAWKSDNALIFDRKFYDGMLLYSQKWPGKLSCVISLSTTKLPEFGTVTINPNSLPFKCITLEEHLIITAQHLQDASIVLASGDADNQLHLSKLCKQKNIKCVYIIEYIPETRYQIAALSTSNTIVKLRRFFYIWEKERKRLASFKLCDGLQSNGTPAYNEYNFVGNNLLYFDTRVFENQIIDDENLQQRLDYLSENKPLRIAFSGRLIKIKGADHLVELALKLKQNNTPFQLTIYGAGELSSEMKAYILKHKLENYVSMPGSVDFYKTLIPELKQTVDLFVCLHRQSDPSCTYLETLSCGIPIVGYKNRAFAGILDNCDIGWGVPLNNIDEVCRIITYLHNNRSELLDKSNNSAAYARLHDFESTFQRRIDQVYDIYKEIPNKIET
;
A
#
# COMPACT_ATOMS: atom_id res chain seq x y z
N MET A 1 -22.36 26.04 13.89
CA MET A 1 -21.62 24.78 14.19
C MET A 1 -20.23 25.15 14.69
N LYS A 2 -19.72 24.47 15.72
CA LYS A 2 -18.31 24.59 16.11
C LYS A 2 -17.43 24.16 14.95
N ASP A 3 -16.29 24.84 14.74
CA ASP A 3 -15.34 24.41 13.73
C ASP A 3 -14.95 22.95 13.95
N PRO A 4 -14.99 22.08 12.92
CA PRO A 4 -14.66 20.67 13.08
C PRO A 4 -13.20 20.50 13.45
N HIS A 5 -12.93 19.68 14.48
CA HIS A 5 -11.57 19.35 14.87
C HIS A 5 -11.30 17.87 14.57
N LEU A 6 -10.56 17.61 13.49
CA LEU A 6 -10.09 16.28 13.13
C LEU A 6 -8.81 15.94 13.90
N MET A 7 -8.81 14.79 14.55
CA MET A 7 -7.62 14.23 15.17
C MET A 7 -7.23 12.93 14.47
N ILE A 8 -6.00 12.86 13.96
CA ILE A 8 -5.47 11.67 13.28
C ILE A 8 -4.52 10.93 14.23
N THR A 9 -4.71 9.62 14.34
CA THR A 9 -3.86 8.74 15.17
C THR A 9 -3.28 7.65 14.25
N PRO A 10 -2.11 7.90 13.61
CA PRO A 10 -1.52 6.97 12.67
C PRO A 10 -0.97 5.72 13.35
N SER A 11 -0.80 4.64 12.58
CA SER A 11 -0.05 3.45 13.00
C SER A 11 1.46 3.58 12.81
N VAL A 12 1.89 4.44 11.89
CA VAL A 12 3.31 4.71 11.67
C VAL A 12 3.85 5.61 12.78
N PRO A 13 5.04 5.33 13.32
CA PRO A 13 5.66 6.16 14.36
C PRO A 13 6.36 7.38 13.74
N ALA A 14 6.74 8.31 14.63
CA ALA A 14 7.75 9.34 14.35
C ALA A 14 9.04 9.02 15.12
N TRP A 15 10.12 9.64 14.71
CA TRP A 15 11.40 9.65 15.43
C TRP A 15 11.72 11.06 15.86
N LYS A 16 12.46 11.19 16.97
CA LYS A 16 12.90 12.48 17.47
C LYS A 16 14.41 12.62 17.30
N SER A 17 14.86 13.75 16.77
CA SER A 17 16.26 14.10 16.66
C SER A 17 16.43 15.57 17.09
N ASP A 18 17.13 15.82 18.20
CA ASP A 18 17.30 17.13 18.80
C ASP A 18 15.97 17.93 18.88
N ASN A 19 15.88 19.00 18.07
CA ASN A 19 14.69 19.87 18.00
C ASN A 19 13.79 19.55 16.79
N ALA A 20 13.95 18.40 16.14
CA ALA A 20 13.20 18.01 14.96
C ALA A 20 12.39 16.71 15.19
N LEU A 21 11.30 16.56 14.45
CA LEU A 21 10.60 15.31 14.27
C LEU A 21 10.89 14.76 12.88
N ILE A 22 11.06 13.44 12.83
CA ILE A 22 11.27 12.72 11.58
C ILE A 22 10.03 11.86 11.35
N PHE A 23 9.37 12.06 10.22
CA PHE A 23 8.17 11.36 9.83
C PHE A 23 8.44 10.43 8.64
N ASP A 24 7.60 9.41 8.51
CA ASP A 24 7.40 8.76 7.22
C ASP A 24 6.93 9.81 6.20
N ARG A 25 7.56 9.85 5.02
CA ARG A 25 7.32 10.88 4.00
C ARG A 25 5.87 10.85 3.52
N LYS A 26 5.32 9.66 3.27
CA LYS A 26 3.95 9.51 2.80
C LYS A 26 2.92 9.96 3.84
N PHE A 27 3.17 9.63 5.12
CA PHE A 27 2.35 10.14 6.21
C PHE A 27 2.36 11.65 6.25
N TYR A 28 3.55 12.26 6.17
CA TYR A 28 3.69 13.71 6.21
C TYR A 28 2.98 14.40 5.03
N ASP A 29 3.18 13.89 3.80
CA ASP A 29 2.51 14.40 2.60
C ASP A 29 0.98 14.29 2.71
N GLY A 30 0.47 13.20 3.28
CA GLY A 30 -0.96 13.03 3.59
C GLY A 30 -1.46 14.04 4.62
N MET A 31 -0.69 14.30 5.68
CA MET A 31 -1.05 15.32 6.69
C MET A 31 -1.07 16.74 6.11
N LEU A 32 -0.22 17.04 5.13
CA LEU A 32 -0.27 18.31 4.40
C LEU A 32 -1.58 18.43 3.61
N LEU A 33 -2.02 17.39 2.92
CA LEU A 33 -3.31 17.41 2.22
C LEU A 33 -4.49 17.56 3.20
N TYR A 34 -4.48 16.87 4.34
CA TYR A 34 -5.48 17.08 5.38
C TYR A 34 -5.47 18.54 5.87
N SER A 35 -4.30 19.15 6.08
CA SER A 35 -4.22 20.54 6.56
C SER A 35 -4.73 21.57 5.54
N GLN A 36 -4.61 21.27 4.25
CA GLN A 36 -5.06 22.13 3.16
C GLN A 36 -6.57 22.01 2.89
N LYS A 37 -7.12 20.81 3.04
CA LYS A 37 -8.47 20.48 2.57
C LYS A 37 -9.49 20.29 3.69
N TRP A 38 -9.07 20.05 4.93
CA TRP A 38 -9.98 19.93 6.07
C TRP A 38 -10.48 21.32 6.50
N PRO A 39 -11.81 21.55 6.60
CA PRO A 39 -12.36 22.88 6.87
C PRO A 39 -12.37 23.25 8.36
N GLY A 40 -11.33 22.91 9.11
CA GLY A 40 -11.29 23.17 10.55
C GLY A 40 -9.92 22.89 11.17
N LYS A 41 -9.90 22.61 12.47
CA LYS A 41 -8.67 22.31 13.19
C LYS A 41 -8.17 20.90 12.85
N LEU A 42 -6.88 20.75 12.69
CA LEU A 42 -6.21 19.48 12.48
C LEU A 42 -5.17 19.23 13.56
N SER A 43 -5.16 18.04 14.11
CA SER A 43 -4.10 17.57 15.01
C SER A 43 -3.77 16.11 14.75
N CYS A 44 -2.58 15.67 15.16
CA CYS A 44 -2.26 14.26 15.25
C CYS A 44 -1.72 13.90 16.62
N VAL A 45 -1.96 12.63 17.02
CA VAL A 45 -1.31 11.99 18.17
C VAL A 45 -0.50 10.83 17.63
N ILE A 46 0.83 10.94 17.74
CA ILE A 46 1.77 10.00 17.11
C ILE A 46 2.76 9.43 18.13
N SER A 47 2.98 8.13 18.09
CA SER A 47 3.95 7.47 18.96
C SER A 47 5.39 7.70 18.46
N LEU A 48 6.30 7.96 19.39
CA LEU A 48 7.74 8.03 19.11
C LEU A 48 8.32 6.61 19.07
N SER A 49 9.16 6.33 18.10
CA SER A 49 9.88 5.07 17.99
C SER A 49 11.32 5.20 18.48
N THR A 50 11.78 4.16 19.16
CA THR A 50 13.17 3.96 19.57
C THR A 50 13.93 3.06 18.59
N THR A 51 13.27 2.53 17.55
CA THR A 51 13.90 1.67 16.55
C THR A 51 14.81 2.47 15.62
N LYS A 52 15.73 1.78 14.93
CA LYS A 52 16.60 2.40 13.92
C LYS A 52 15.77 3.12 12.86
N LEU A 53 16.17 4.34 12.53
CA LEU A 53 15.57 5.14 11.48
C LEU A 53 15.66 4.41 10.13
N PRO A 54 14.57 4.38 9.33
CA PRO A 54 14.62 3.86 7.97
C PRO A 54 15.64 4.59 7.10
N GLU A 55 16.30 3.87 6.21
CA GLU A 55 17.33 4.45 5.31
C GLU A 55 16.71 5.38 4.24
N PHE A 56 15.43 5.18 3.91
CA PHE A 56 14.71 5.91 2.86
C PHE A 56 13.30 6.26 3.30
N GLY A 57 12.68 7.22 2.59
CA GLY A 57 11.26 7.54 2.74
C GLY A 57 10.91 8.30 4.00
N THR A 58 11.85 9.04 4.58
CA THR A 58 11.63 9.90 5.74
C THR A 58 11.82 11.38 5.39
N VAL A 59 11.25 12.24 6.24
CA VAL A 59 11.41 13.71 6.17
C VAL A 59 11.62 14.27 7.57
N THR A 60 12.59 15.16 7.70
CA THR A 60 12.92 15.84 8.96
C THR A 60 12.30 17.23 8.98
N ILE A 61 11.47 17.52 9.99
CA ILE A 61 10.67 18.74 10.08
C ILE A 61 10.84 19.39 11.46
N ASN A 62 10.96 20.71 11.49
CA ASN A 62 10.86 21.46 12.73
C ASN A 62 9.40 21.42 13.23
N PRO A 63 9.11 20.96 14.46
CA PRO A 63 7.74 20.88 14.98
C PRO A 63 6.98 22.21 14.94
N ASN A 64 7.67 23.33 15.07
CA ASN A 64 7.07 24.66 15.04
C ASN A 64 6.61 25.10 13.64
N SER A 65 7.07 24.43 12.58
CA SER A 65 6.68 24.72 11.19
C SER A 65 5.54 23.83 10.68
N LEU A 66 5.02 22.93 11.52
CA LEU A 66 3.91 22.05 11.14
C LEU A 66 2.62 22.86 10.97
N PRO A 67 1.85 22.67 9.88
CA PRO A 67 0.55 23.31 9.69
C PRO A 67 -0.58 22.65 10.50
N PHE A 68 -0.25 21.74 11.40
CA PHE A 68 -1.16 21.04 12.30
C PHE A 68 -0.52 20.84 13.69
N LYS A 69 -1.35 20.68 14.71
CA LYS A 69 -0.87 20.38 16.06
C LYS A 69 -0.40 18.93 16.14
N CYS A 70 0.86 18.70 16.54
CA CYS A 70 1.42 17.37 16.72
C CYS A 70 1.64 17.09 18.22
N ILE A 71 1.02 16.02 18.71
CA ILE A 71 1.19 15.51 20.08
C ILE A 71 1.98 14.22 19.97
N THR A 72 3.18 14.19 20.55
CA THR A 72 4.01 13.00 20.57
C THR A 72 3.78 12.20 21.84
N LEU A 73 3.72 10.88 21.73
CA LEU A 73 3.61 9.94 22.84
C LEU A 73 4.84 9.04 22.87
N GLU A 74 5.34 8.75 24.06
CA GLU A 74 6.35 7.70 24.25
C GLU A 74 5.82 6.35 23.77
N GLU A 75 6.69 5.47 23.28
CA GLU A 75 6.34 4.22 22.58
C GLU A 75 5.33 3.32 23.30
N HIS A 76 5.33 3.34 24.64
CA HIS A 76 4.48 2.47 25.45
C HIS A 76 3.18 3.15 25.94
N LEU A 77 3.01 4.41 25.66
CA LEU A 77 1.82 5.14 26.09
C LEU A 77 0.65 4.93 25.14
N ILE A 78 -0.54 4.85 25.71
CA ILE A 78 -1.79 4.73 24.95
C ILE A 78 -2.50 6.08 24.88
N ILE A 79 -3.30 6.26 23.84
CA ILE A 79 -4.15 7.43 23.68
C ILE A 79 -5.28 7.37 24.72
N THR A 80 -5.46 8.45 25.48
CA THR A 80 -6.46 8.56 26.55
C THR A 80 -7.50 9.64 26.23
N ALA A 81 -8.53 9.74 27.05
CA ALA A 81 -9.56 10.76 26.94
C ALA A 81 -9.02 12.21 26.98
N GLN A 82 -7.90 12.44 27.69
CA GLN A 82 -7.24 13.74 27.75
C GLN A 82 -6.68 14.19 26.40
N HIS A 83 -6.14 13.26 25.62
CA HIS A 83 -5.62 13.55 24.27
C HIS A 83 -6.75 13.91 23.29
N LEU A 84 -7.98 13.42 23.53
CA LEU A 84 -9.14 13.57 22.64
C LEU A 84 -10.08 14.70 23.04
N GLN A 85 -9.82 15.44 24.10
CA GLN A 85 -10.80 16.37 24.72
C GLN A 85 -11.36 17.43 23.77
N ASP A 86 -10.58 17.88 22.78
CA ASP A 86 -10.98 18.90 21.82
C ASP A 86 -11.42 18.33 20.46
N ALA A 87 -11.31 17.02 20.25
CA ALA A 87 -11.63 16.38 18.98
C ALA A 87 -13.14 16.33 18.74
N SER A 88 -13.57 16.59 17.50
CA SER A 88 -14.93 16.34 17.05
C SER A 88 -15.04 14.96 16.37
N ILE A 89 -13.98 14.57 15.69
CA ILE A 89 -13.86 13.30 15.00
C ILE A 89 -12.41 12.80 15.07
N VAL A 90 -12.26 11.49 15.24
CA VAL A 90 -10.97 10.80 15.30
C VAL A 90 -10.84 9.88 14.10
N LEU A 91 -9.74 9.98 13.37
CA LEU A 91 -9.33 9.03 12.34
C LEU A 91 -8.20 8.16 12.89
N ALA A 92 -8.53 6.92 13.27
CA ALA A 92 -7.65 6.01 13.98
C ALA A 92 -7.19 4.85 13.08
N SER A 93 -6.14 4.12 13.50
CA SER A 93 -5.71 2.90 12.82
C SER A 93 -6.43 1.68 13.38
N GLY A 94 -7.16 0.97 12.51
CA GLY A 94 -7.74 -0.34 12.80
C GLY A 94 -6.70 -1.47 12.81
N ASP A 95 -5.53 -1.25 12.23
CA ASP A 95 -4.42 -2.20 12.25
C ASP A 95 -3.60 -2.15 13.54
N ALA A 96 -3.61 -1.01 14.24
CA ALA A 96 -2.90 -0.80 15.50
C ALA A 96 -3.71 -1.33 16.69
N ASP A 97 -3.27 -2.43 17.28
CA ASP A 97 -3.96 -3.09 18.40
C ASP A 97 -4.16 -2.18 19.63
N ASN A 98 -3.24 -1.23 19.84
CA ASN A 98 -3.30 -0.25 20.93
C ASN A 98 -4.27 0.91 20.67
N GLN A 99 -4.92 0.96 19.50
CA GLN A 99 -5.93 1.96 19.14
C GLN A 99 -7.36 1.41 19.11
N LEU A 100 -7.57 0.10 19.22
CA LEU A 100 -8.89 -0.52 19.14
C LEU A 100 -9.87 -0.06 20.23
N HIS A 101 -9.38 0.49 21.33
CA HIS A 101 -10.21 1.04 22.41
C HIS A 101 -10.82 2.41 22.06
N LEU A 102 -10.32 3.09 21.00
CA LEU A 102 -10.70 4.47 20.69
C LEU A 102 -12.17 4.62 20.31
N SER A 103 -12.78 3.68 19.60
CA SER A 103 -14.21 3.76 19.25
C SER A 103 -15.09 3.79 20.50
N LYS A 104 -14.79 2.96 21.50
CA LYS A 104 -15.51 2.97 22.79
C LYS A 104 -15.30 4.29 23.54
N LEU A 105 -14.06 4.78 23.57
CA LEU A 105 -13.70 6.03 24.22
C LEU A 105 -14.37 7.24 23.54
N CYS A 106 -14.34 7.29 22.21
CA CYS A 106 -15.01 8.33 21.41
C CYS A 106 -16.51 8.33 21.65
N LYS A 107 -17.15 7.15 21.63
CA LYS A 107 -18.59 7.03 21.91
C LYS A 107 -18.97 7.57 23.28
N GLN A 108 -18.15 7.31 24.33
CA GLN A 108 -18.37 7.84 25.67
C GLN A 108 -18.25 9.38 25.77
N LYS A 109 -17.48 9.98 24.85
CA LYS A 109 -17.23 11.43 24.79
C LYS A 109 -18.06 12.15 23.73
N ASN A 110 -18.94 11.44 23.03
CA ASN A 110 -19.71 11.95 21.90
C ASN A 110 -18.81 12.52 20.77
N ILE A 111 -17.72 11.82 20.51
CA ILE A 111 -16.76 12.09 19.43
C ILE A 111 -16.99 11.03 18.35
N LYS A 112 -17.01 11.41 17.09
CA LYS A 112 -17.06 10.45 15.96
C LYS A 112 -15.74 9.69 15.83
N CYS A 113 -15.80 8.43 15.41
CA CYS A 113 -14.62 7.59 15.25
C CYS A 113 -14.65 6.85 13.91
N VAL A 114 -13.63 7.07 13.09
CA VAL A 114 -13.41 6.37 11.81
C VAL A 114 -12.10 5.60 11.92
N TYR A 115 -12.07 4.34 11.46
CA TYR A 115 -10.84 3.57 11.40
C TYR A 115 -10.35 3.41 9.97
N ILE A 116 -9.02 3.50 9.79
CA ILE A 116 -8.32 3.04 8.59
C ILE A 116 -7.95 1.59 8.82
N ILE A 117 -8.23 0.71 7.85
CA ILE A 117 -7.90 -0.73 7.92
C ILE A 117 -7.32 -1.21 6.60
N GLU A 118 -6.27 -2.00 6.68
CA GLU A 118 -5.57 -2.61 5.53
C GLU A 118 -5.54 -4.14 5.63
N TYR A 119 -5.10 -4.67 6.78
CA TYR A 119 -4.88 -6.10 6.93
C TYR A 119 -6.15 -6.83 7.39
N ILE A 120 -6.57 -7.81 6.59
CA ILE A 120 -7.61 -8.77 6.96
C ILE A 120 -7.01 -9.93 7.80
N PRO A 121 -7.83 -10.72 8.51
CA PRO A 121 -7.35 -11.87 9.28
C PRO A 121 -6.49 -12.83 8.46
N GLU A 122 -6.87 -13.13 7.22
CA GLU A 122 -6.12 -13.99 6.31
C GLU A 122 -4.68 -13.51 6.12
N THR A 123 -4.48 -12.21 5.81
CA THR A 123 -3.14 -11.62 5.65
C THR A 123 -2.31 -11.74 6.92
N ARG A 124 -2.91 -11.50 8.09
CA ARG A 124 -2.23 -11.65 9.39
C ARG A 124 -1.79 -13.09 9.65
N TYR A 125 -2.65 -14.08 9.35
CA TYR A 125 -2.30 -15.50 9.45
C TYR A 125 -1.21 -15.90 8.44
N GLN A 126 -1.26 -15.40 7.22
CA GLN A 126 -0.23 -15.63 6.20
C GLN A 126 1.14 -15.13 6.66
N ILE A 127 1.22 -13.90 7.20
CA ILE A 127 2.43 -13.32 7.76
C ILE A 127 2.95 -14.16 8.93
N ALA A 128 2.08 -14.54 9.87
CA ALA A 128 2.46 -15.35 11.03
C ALA A 128 2.94 -16.74 10.63
N ALA A 129 2.32 -17.37 9.62
CA ALA A 129 2.71 -18.68 9.12
C ALA A 129 4.11 -18.70 8.50
N LEU A 130 4.49 -17.62 7.80
CA LEU A 130 5.78 -17.50 7.12
C LEU A 130 6.89 -16.97 8.03
N SER A 131 6.56 -16.37 9.18
CA SER A 131 7.54 -15.72 10.06
C SER A 131 8.34 -16.66 10.95
N THR A 132 7.96 -17.95 11.04
CA THR A 132 8.66 -18.95 11.83
C THR A 132 8.34 -20.37 11.36
N SER A 133 9.28 -21.29 11.47
CA SER A 133 9.07 -22.73 11.27
C SER A 133 8.58 -23.44 12.55
N ASN A 134 8.70 -22.83 13.73
CA ASN A 134 8.32 -23.42 15.00
C ASN A 134 6.78 -23.47 15.15
N THR A 135 6.22 -24.69 15.19
CA THR A 135 4.78 -24.94 15.26
C THR A 135 4.13 -24.37 16.53
N ILE A 136 4.80 -24.44 17.69
CA ILE A 136 4.25 -23.89 18.94
C ILE A 136 4.16 -22.37 18.87
N VAL A 137 5.18 -21.71 18.32
CA VAL A 137 5.18 -20.25 18.12
C VAL A 137 4.08 -19.85 17.13
N LYS A 138 3.88 -20.63 16.04
CA LYS A 138 2.77 -20.40 15.09
C LYS A 138 1.41 -20.47 15.77
N LEU A 139 1.16 -21.52 16.55
CA LEU A 139 -0.12 -21.69 17.25
C LEU A 139 -0.39 -20.55 18.25
N ARG A 140 0.62 -20.11 19.00
CA ARG A 140 0.51 -18.95 19.91
C ARG A 140 0.18 -17.66 19.13
N ARG A 141 0.84 -17.43 17.99
CA ARG A 141 0.57 -16.27 17.13
C ARG A 141 -0.84 -16.33 16.52
N PHE A 142 -1.30 -17.49 16.09
CA PHE A 142 -2.65 -17.67 15.57
C PHE A 142 -3.72 -17.38 16.63
N PHE A 143 -3.52 -17.86 17.85
CA PHE A 143 -4.42 -17.54 18.96
C PHE A 143 -4.43 -16.04 19.29
N TYR A 144 -3.26 -15.41 19.30
CA TYR A 144 -3.13 -13.96 19.50
C TYR A 144 -3.88 -13.18 18.40
N ILE A 145 -3.71 -13.56 17.12
CA ILE A 145 -4.41 -12.93 16.00
C ILE A 145 -5.93 -13.07 16.16
N TRP A 146 -6.40 -14.26 16.52
CA TRP A 146 -7.83 -14.50 16.75
C TRP A 146 -8.39 -13.63 17.88
N GLU A 147 -7.69 -13.52 19.01
CA GLU A 147 -8.08 -12.66 20.13
C GLU A 147 -8.15 -11.18 19.72
N LYS A 148 -7.12 -10.70 19.00
CA LYS A 148 -7.08 -9.32 18.53
C LYS A 148 -8.16 -9.04 17.50
N GLU A 149 -8.45 -9.99 16.63
CA GLU A 149 -9.52 -9.84 15.64
C GLU A 149 -10.91 -9.72 16.33
N ARG A 150 -11.18 -10.48 17.35
CA ARG A 150 -12.41 -10.32 18.14
C ARG A 150 -12.53 -8.90 18.73
N LYS A 151 -11.44 -8.34 19.23
CA LYS A 151 -11.39 -6.96 19.74
C LYS A 151 -11.62 -5.95 18.62
N ARG A 152 -11.02 -6.16 17.46
CA ARG A 152 -11.18 -5.33 16.26
C ARG A 152 -12.63 -5.30 15.79
N LEU A 153 -13.25 -6.46 15.65
CA LEU A 153 -14.66 -6.56 15.29
C LEU A 153 -15.58 -5.84 16.30
N ALA A 154 -15.30 -5.96 17.59
CA ALA A 154 -16.03 -5.23 18.63
C ALA A 154 -15.85 -3.71 18.48
N SER A 155 -14.64 -3.26 18.15
CA SER A 155 -14.34 -1.84 17.94
C SER A 155 -15.02 -1.28 16.69
N PHE A 156 -15.05 -2.05 15.59
CA PHE A 156 -15.68 -1.65 14.33
C PHE A 156 -17.23 -1.60 14.44
N LYS A 157 -17.82 -2.40 15.30
CA LYS A 157 -19.26 -2.28 15.63
C LYS A 157 -19.62 -1.00 16.38
N LEU A 158 -18.65 -0.32 16.94
CA LEU A 158 -18.84 0.92 17.72
C LEU A 158 -18.41 2.18 16.97
N CYS A 159 -17.65 2.04 15.87
CA CYS A 159 -17.18 3.18 15.09
C CYS A 159 -18.28 3.73 14.17
N ASP A 160 -18.05 4.93 13.68
CA ASP A 160 -18.98 5.63 12.78
C ASP A 160 -18.63 5.38 11.29
N GLY A 161 -17.45 4.85 10.99
CA GLY A 161 -17.05 4.52 9.62
C GLY A 161 -15.71 3.82 9.52
N LEU A 162 -15.43 3.29 8.32
CA LEU A 162 -14.15 2.70 7.94
C LEU A 162 -13.61 3.35 6.68
N GLN A 163 -12.29 3.40 6.59
CA GLN A 163 -11.53 3.61 5.37
C GLN A 163 -10.74 2.34 5.07
N SER A 164 -11.24 1.53 4.16
CA SER A 164 -10.67 0.22 3.82
C SER A 164 -9.70 0.34 2.66
N ASN A 165 -8.41 0.10 2.94
CA ASN A 165 -7.41 0.04 1.90
C ASN A 165 -7.53 -1.28 1.14
N GLY A 166 -7.99 -1.19 -0.11
CA GLY A 166 -8.19 -2.33 -1.01
C GLY A 166 -9.45 -3.15 -0.74
N THR A 167 -9.86 -3.87 -1.76
CA THR A 167 -11.05 -4.71 -1.77
C THR A 167 -11.08 -5.80 -0.70
N PRO A 168 -9.95 -6.41 -0.27
CA PRO A 168 -10.00 -7.40 0.80
C PRO A 168 -10.56 -6.85 2.11
N ALA A 169 -10.06 -5.70 2.58
CA ALA A 169 -10.52 -5.06 3.80
C ALA A 169 -11.96 -4.52 3.66
N TYR A 170 -12.27 -3.93 2.49
CA TYR A 170 -13.61 -3.44 2.19
C TYR A 170 -14.67 -4.55 2.27
N ASN A 171 -14.40 -5.72 1.70
CA ASN A 171 -15.31 -6.85 1.71
C ASN A 171 -15.38 -7.56 3.06
N GLU A 172 -14.25 -7.69 3.77
CA GLU A 172 -14.18 -8.35 5.08
C GLU A 172 -14.98 -7.62 6.16
N TYR A 173 -14.94 -6.28 6.13
CA TYR A 173 -15.57 -5.43 7.14
C TYR A 173 -16.80 -4.66 6.59
N ASN A 174 -17.50 -5.21 5.60
CA ASN A 174 -18.64 -4.60 4.93
C ASN A 174 -19.89 -4.39 5.82
N PHE A 175 -19.90 -4.96 7.02
CA PHE A 175 -20.96 -4.76 8.00
C PHE A 175 -20.95 -3.35 8.65
N VAL A 176 -19.92 -2.54 8.42
CA VAL A 176 -19.86 -1.14 8.84
C VAL A 176 -20.47 -0.26 7.74
N GLY A 177 -21.53 0.49 8.07
CA GLY A 177 -22.34 1.21 7.07
C GLY A 177 -21.58 2.27 6.26
N ASN A 178 -20.74 3.07 6.93
CA ASN A 178 -19.91 4.11 6.27
C ASN A 178 -18.52 3.56 5.96
N ASN A 179 -18.42 2.56 5.07
CA ASN A 179 -17.15 1.93 4.67
C ASN A 179 -16.71 2.48 3.31
N LEU A 180 -15.59 3.21 3.27
CA LEU A 180 -15.00 3.74 2.04
C LEU A 180 -13.92 2.79 1.50
N LEU A 181 -14.08 2.31 0.27
CA LEU A 181 -13.00 1.66 -0.46
C LEU A 181 -12.04 2.71 -1.01
N TYR A 182 -10.76 2.56 -0.71
CA TYR A 182 -9.70 3.31 -1.38
C TYR A 182 -8.51 2.41 -1.68
N PHE A 183 -7.65 2.85 -2.57
CA PHE A 183 -6.37 2.20 -2.85
C PHE A 183 -5.25 3.17 -2.49
N ASP A 184 -4.34 2.69 -1.66
CA ASP A 184 -3.24 3.49 -1.18
C ASP A 184 -2.14 3.62 -2.23
N THR A 185 -1.65 4.83 -2.46
CA THR A 185 -0.55 5.15 -3.38
C THR A 185 0.28 6.29 -2.83
N ARG A 186 1.44 6.53 -3.42
CA ARG A 186 2.28 7.73 -3.22
C ARG A 186 2.48 8.52 -4.51
N VAL A 187 1.76 8.15 -5.57
CA VAL A 187 1.91 8.76 -6.89
C VAL A 187 0.92 9.91 -7.01
N PHE A 188 1.44 11.11 -7.22
CA PHE A 188 0.67 12.32 -7.50
C PHE A 188 0.20 12.33 -8.96
N GLU A 189 -0.85 13.10 -9.26
CA GLU A 189 -1.42 13.19 -10.61
C GLU A 189 -0.36 13.53 -11.67
N ASN A 190 0.50 14.51 -11.40
CA ASN A 190 1.58 14.93 -12.29
C ASN A 190 2.71 13.91 -12.47
N GLN A 191 2.69 12.83 -11.70
CA GLN A 191 3.64 11.72 -11.81
C GLN A 191 3.08 10.53 -12.58
N ILE A 192 1.81 10.56 -12.99
CA ILE A 192 1.25 9.52 -13.87
C ILE A 192 1.84 9.73 -15.27
N ILE A 193 2.01 8.64 -16.00
CA ILE A 193 2.53 8.69 -17.37
C ILE A 193 1.58 9.56 -18.23
N ASP A 194 2.16 10.50 -18.96
CA ASP A 194 1.44 11.27 -19.98
C ASP A 194 1.24 10.46 -21.25
N ASP A 195 0.38 10.95 -22.12
CA ASP A 195 -0.01 10.22 -23.32
C ASP A 195 1.13 10.13 -24.35
N GLU A 196 2.04 11.12 -24.40
CA GLU A 196 3.20 11.10 -25.29
C GLU A 196 4.21 10.02 -24.90
N ASN A 197 4.61 9.98 -23.61
CA ASN A 197 5.52 8.96 -23.12
C ASN A 197 4.91 7.56 -23.19
N LEU A 198 3.60 7.45 -22.94
CA LEU A 198 2.88 6.19 -23.12
C LEU A 198 2.95 5.73 -24.57
N GLN A 199 2.64 6.60 -25.51
CA GLN A 199 2.66 6.26 -26.94
C GLN A 199 4.07 5.84 -27.39
N GLN A 200 5.12 6.56 -27.00
CA GLN A 200 6.51 6.19 -27.34
C GLN A 200 6.87 4.78 -26.86
N ARG A 201 6.40 4.38 -25.66
CA ARG A 201 6.62 3.02 -25.14
C ARG A 201 5.80 1.98 -25.92
N LEU A 202 4.57 2.30 -26.30
CA LEU A 202 3.73 1.42 -27.11
C LEU A 202 4.30 1.20 -28.51
N ASP A 203 4.90 2.22 -29.12
CA ASP A 203 5.60 2.11 -30.39
C ASP A 203 6.78 1.13 -30.30
N TYR A 204 7.55 1.18 -29.21
CA TYR A 204 8.62 0.20 -28.95
C TYR A 204 8.08 -1.24 -28.87
N LEU A 205 6.91 -1.44 -28.27
CA LEU A 205 6.29 -2.77 -28.17
C LEU A 205 6.01 -3.37 -29.55
N SER A 206 5.71 -2.56 -30.56
CA SER A 206 5.44 -3.03 -31.93
C SER A 206 6.69 -3.58 -32.67
N GLU A 207 7.90 -3.25 -32.21
CA GLU A 207 9.16 -3.61 -32.83
C GLU A 207 9.63 -5.06 -32.62
N ASN A 208 8.84 -5.89 -31.94
CA ASN A 208 9.14 -7.31 -31.66
C ASN A 208 10.49 -7.58 -30.95
N LYS A 209 10.97 -6.61 -30.16
CA LYS A 209 12.17 -6.70 -29.31
C LYS A 209 11.90 -7.58 -28.08
N PRO A 210 12.93 -8.00 -27.32
CA PRO A 210 12.71 -8.70 -26.05
C PRO A 210 11.75 -7.95 -25.12
N LEU A 211 10.83 -8.66 -24.44
CA LEU A 211 9.96 -8.04 -23.45
C LEU A 211 10.76 -7.51 -22.27
N ARG A 212 10.57 -6.24 -21.95
CA ARG A 212 11.18 -5.58 -20.79
C ARG A 212 10.25 -5.77 -19.59
N ILE A 213 10.66 -6.63 -18.68
CA ILE A 213 9.87 -7.04 -17.50
C ILE A 213 10.50 -6.45 -16.27
N ALA A 214 9.68 -5.99 -15.31
CA ALA A 214 10.18 -5.52 -14.03
C ALA A 214 9.45 -6.13 -12.83
N PHE A 215 10.13 -6.10 -11.71
CA PHE A 215 9.62 -6.24 -10.36
C PHE A 215 10.22 -5.16 -9.47
N SER A 216 9.44 -4.63 -8.55
CA SER A 216 9.91 -3.68 -7.53
C SER A 216 9.31 -4.02 -6.17
N GLY A 217 10.16 -4.18 -5.15
CA GLY A 217 9.72 -4.47 -3.80
C GLY A 217 10.76 -5.13 -2.92
N ARG A 218 10.37 -5.48 -1.70
CA ARG A 218 11.24 -6.23 -0.78
C ARG A 218 11.49 -7.63 -1.30
N LEU A 219 12.75 -8.04 -1.33
CA LEU A 219 13.14 -9.38 -1.80
C LEU A 219 12.97 -10.43 -0.68
N ILE A 220 11.71 -10.78 -0.42
CA ILE A 220 11.27 -11.72 0.62
C ILE A 220 10.24 -12.72 0.06
N LYS A 221 10.10 -13.88 0.69
CA LYS A 221 9.23 -14.98 0.20
C LYS A 221 7.76 -14.58 0.04
N ILE A 222 7.23 -13.76 0.96
CA ILE A 222 5.82 -13.36 0.89
C ILE A 222 5.53 -12.45 -0.31
N LYS A 223 6.54 -11.76 -0.84
CA LYS A 223 6.48 -10.96 -2.06
C LYS A 223 6.80 -11.78 -3.33
N GLY A 224 7.06 -13.08 -3.20
CA GLY A 224 7.33 -13.97 -4.32
C GLY A 224 8.68 -13.77 -4.99
N ALA A 225 9.64 -13.12 -4.30
CA ALA A 225 10.95 -12.82 -4.88
C ALA A 225 11.74 -14.07 -5.28
N ASP A 226 11.60 -15.16 -4.54
CA ASP A 226 12.16 -16.48 -4.87
C ASP A 226 11.66 -17.01 -6.23
N HIS A 227 10.43 -16.75 -6.58
CA HIS A 227 9.85 -17.20 -7.84
C HIS A 227 10.26 -16.36 -9.07
N LEU A 228 10.82 -15.16 -8.89
CA LEU A 228 11.26 -14.31 -10.00
C LEU A 228 12.42 -14.93 -10.79
N VAL A 229 13.42 -15.47 -10.07
CA VAL A 229 14.58 -16.10 -10.71
C VAL A 229 14.23 -17.46 -11.31
N GLU A 230 13.27 -18.18 -10.71
CA GLU A 230 12.72 -19.41 -11.29
C GLU A 230 11.95 -19.13 -12.58
N LEU A 231 11.12 -18.08 -12.58
CA LEU A 231 10.42 -17.61 -13.78
C LEU A 231 11.39 -17.27 -14.90
N ALA A 232 12.47 -16.54 -14.58
CA ALA A 232 13.51 -16.21 -15.57
C ALA A 232 14.15 -17.45 -16.20
N LEU A 233 14.42 -18.49 -15.38
CA LEU A 233 14.93 -19.75 -15.89
C LEU A 233 13.94 -20.43 -16.84
N LYS A 234 12.66 -20.48 -16.50
CA LYS A 234 11.61 -21.07 -17.35
C LYS A 234 11.43 -20.31 -18.66
N LEU A 235 11.44 -18.98 -18.63
CA LEU A 235 11.37 -18.15 -19.83
C LEU A 235 12.58 -18.40 -20.78
N LYS A 236 13.80 -18.51 -20.20
CA LYS A 236 15.00 -18.87 -20.96
C LYS A 236 14.89 -20.26 -21.59
N GLN A 237 14.41 -21.27 -20.84
CA GLN A 237 14.20 -22.63 -21.33
C GLN A 237 13.18 -22.69 -22.47
N ASN A 238 12.16 -21.84 -22.43
CA ASN A 238 11.15 -21.71 -23.48
C ASN A 238 11.62 -20.87 -24.69
N ASN A 239 12.88 -20.37 -24.68
CA ASN A 239 13.43 -19.46 -25.69
C ASN A 239 12.59 -18.19 -25.87
N THR A 240 11.89 -17.72 -24.82
CA THR A 240 11.15 -16.46 -24.86
C THR A 240 12.15 -15.31 -24.73
N PRO A 241 12.21 -14.35 -25.68
CA PRO A 241 13.07 -13.18 -25.54
C PRO A 241 12.57 -12.22 -24.48
N PHE A 242 13.36 -11.99 -23.43
CA PHE A 242 13.02 -11.08 -22.32
C PHE A 242 14.24 -10.44 -21.67
N GLN A 243 14.00 -9.36 -20.95
CA GLN A 243 14.92 -8.73 -19.99
C GLN A 243 14.13 -8.50 -18.68
N LEU A 244 14.61 -9.02 -17.56
CA LEU A 244 13.97 -8.87 -16.25
C LEU A 244 14.82 -7.98 -15.34
N THR A 245 14.28 -6.85 -14.89
CA THR A 245 14.93 -5.99 -13.89
C THR A 245 14.22 -6.13 -12.54
N ILE A 246 14.97 -6.49 -11.51
CA ILE A 246 14.45 -6.72 -10.15
C ILE A 246 14.99 -5.62 -9.23
N TYR A 247 14.14 -4.63 -8.92
CA TYR A 247 14.46 -3.53 -8.00
C TYR A 247 14.13 -3.91 -6.56
N GLY A 248 15.03 -3.53 -5.64
CA GLY A 248 14.85 -3.70 -4.21
C GLY A 248 15.92 -4.55 -3.56
N ALA A 249 15.77 -4.72 -2.24
CA ALA A 249 16.65 -5.52 -1.40
C ALA A 249 15.84 -6.36 -0.41
N GLY A 250 16.48 -7.36 0.18
CA GLY A 250 15.86 -8.22 1.20
C GLY A 250 16.67 -9.48 1.50
N GLU A 251 16.13 -10.32 2.36
CA GLU A 251 16.79 -11.55 2.83
C GLU A 251 17.15 -12.52 1.71
N LEU A 252 16.41 -12.50 0.59
CA LEU A 252 16.65 -13.40 -0.54
C LEU A 252 17.67 -12.86 -1.56
N SER A 253 18.19 -11.63 -1.40
CA SER A 253 19.06 -10.99 -2.39
C SER A 253 20.29 -11.83 -2.74
N SER A 254 20.96 -12.42 -1.75
CA SER A 254 22.16 -13.24 -1.96
C SER A 254 21.83 -14.58 -2.62
N GLU A 255 20.74 -15.23 -2.21
CA GLU A 255 20.27 -16.49 -2.79
C GLU A 255 19.87 -16.30 -4.27
N MET A 256 19.15 -15.22 -4.57
CA MET A 256 18.74 -14.89 -5.95
C MET A 256 19.95 -14.63 -6.85
N LYS A 257 20.95 -13.88 -6.39
CA LYS A 257 22.20 -13.65 -7.13
C LYS A 257 22.95 -14.96 -7.40
N ALA A 258 23.07 -15.84 -6.39
CA ALA A 258 23.69 -17.15 -6.56
C ALA A 258 22.93 -18.03 -7.58
N TYR A 259 21.58 -17.97 -7.57
CA TYR A 259 20.74 -18.68 -8.53
C TYR A 259 20.94 -18.16 -9.95
N ILE A 260 21.02 -16.85 -10.16
CA ILE A 260 21.30 -16.21 -11.45
C ILE A 260 22.62 -16.71 -12.03
N LEU A 261 23.70 -16.69 -11.23
CA LEU A 261 25.02 -17.18 -11.66
C LEU A 261 24.99 -18.67 -11.99
N LYS A 262 24.41 -19.50 -11.11
CA LYS A 262 24.31 -20.96 -11.28
C LYS A 262 23.63 -21.34 -12.60
N HIS A 263 22.58 -20.60 -12.99
CA HIS A 263 21.76 -20.90 -14.17
C HIS A 263 22.12 -20.05 -15.40
N LYS A 264 23.21 -19.26 -15.34
CA LYS A 264 23.72 -18.41 -16.42
C LYS A 264 22.63 -17.45 -16.92
N LEU A 265 21.98 -16.74 -15.99
CA LEU A 265 20.90 -15.79 -16.26
C LEU A 265 21.36 -14.33 -16.32
N GLU A 266 22.67 -14.04 -16.22
CA GLU A 266 23.24 -12.70 -16.10
C GLU A 266 22.89 -11.80 -17.32
N ASN A 267 22.72 -12.40 -18.50
CA ASN A 267 22.32 -11.69 -19.70
C ASN A 267 20.80 -11.44 -19.80
N TYR A 268 20.01 -11.99 -18.88
CA TYR A 268 18.54 -11.91 -18.87
C TYR A 268 17.99 -11.18 -17.64
N VAL A 269 18.72 -11.16 -16.54
CA VAL A 269 18.26 -10.65 -15.25
C VAL A 269 19.23 -9.64 -14.68
N SER A 270 18.74 -8.45 -14.39
CA SER A 270 19.45 -7.38 -13.68
C SER A 270 18.88 -7.18 -12.28
N MET A 271 19.75 -6.98 -11.28
CA MET A 271 19.39 -6.68 -9.88
C MET A 271 20.13 -5.43 -9.40
N PRO A 272 19.67 -4.22 -9.75
CA PRO A 272 20.34 -2.96 -9.39
C PRO A 272 20.28 -2.64 -7.89
N GLY A 273 19.45 -3.38 -7.12
CA GLY A 273 19.24 -3.12 -5.70
C GLY A 273 18.12 -2.10 -5.44
N SER A 274 18.14 -1.49 -4.26
CA SER A 274 17.20 -0.42 -3.92
C SER A 274 17.60 0.89 -4.59
N VAL A 275 16.64 1.55 -5.21
CA VAL A 275 16.84 2.83 -5.93
C VAL A 275 15.87 3.88 -5.40
N ASP A 276 16.17 5.16 -5.63
CA ASP A 276 15.26 6.25 -5.29
C ASP A 276 13.96 6.14 -6.08
N PHE A 277 12.83 6.24 -5.38
CA PHE A 277 11.52 6.04 -5.97
C PHE A 277 11.19 7.07 -7.06
N TYR A 278 11.38 8.37 -6.74
CA TYR A 278 10.99 9.46 -7.64
C TYR A 278 12.04 9.78 -8.70
N LYS A 279 13.33 9.66 -8.34
CA LYS A 279 14.43 10.05 -9.24
C LYS A 279 14.85 8.95 -10.20
N THR A 280 14.60 7.69 -9.83
CA THR A 280 15.10 6.54 -10.62
C THR A 280 13.99 5.55 -10.96
N LEU A 281 13.29 5.00 -9.96
CA LEU A 281 12.35 3.89 -10.21
C LEU A 281 11.22 4.30 -11.17
N ILE A 282 10.46 5.33 -10.84
CA ILE A 282 9.31 5.76 -11.65
C ILE A 282 9.74 6.19 -13.06
N PRO A 283 10.79 7.02 -13.27
CA PRO A 283 11.29 7.34 -14.60
C PRO A 283 11.71 6.11 -15.42
N GLU A 284 12.47 5.18 -14.83
CA GLU A 284 12.89 3.96 -15.52
C GLU A 284 11.70 3.07 -15.87
N LEU A 285 10.75 2.86 -14.95
CA LEU A 285 9.55 2.08 -15.23
C LEU A 285 8.78 2.66 -16.42
N LYS A 286 8.54 3.97 -16.45
CA LYS A 286 7.81 4.64 -17.54
C LYS A 286 8.47 4.45 -18.90
N GLN A 287 9.80 4.48 -18.97
CA GLN A 287 10.56 4.48 -20.22
C GLN A 287 10.92 3.07 -20.72
N THR A 288 11.21 2.15 -19.78
CA THR A 288 11.92 0.92 -20.12
C THR A 288 11.20 -0.36 -19.77
N VAL A 289 9.94 -0.31 -19.29
CA VAL A 289 9.21 -1.50 -18.83
C VAL A 289 7.90 -1.68 -19.59
N ASP A 290 7.69 -2.88 -20.10
CA ASP A 290 6.52 -3.27 -20.88
C ASP A 290 5.50 -4.06 -20.06
N LEU A 291 5.99 -4.82 -19.07
CA LEU A 291 5.18 -5.71 -18.26
C LEU A 291 5.74 -5.77 -16.82
N PHE A 292 4.89 -5.74 -15.84
CA PHE A 292 5.30 -5.92 -14.45
C PHE A 292 4.89 -7.29 -13.92
N VAL A 293 5.79 -7.96 -13.20
CA VAL A 293 5.52 -9.26 -12.58
C VAL A 293 5.30 -9.10 -11.09
N CYS A 294 4.07 -9.37 -10.62
CA CYS A 294 3.71 -9.23 -9.20
C CYS A 294 3.33 -10.58 -8.58
N LEU A 295 4.31 -11.28 -7.99
CA LEU A 295 4.13 -12.63 -7.43
C LEU A 295 3.80 -12.61 -5.93
N HIS A 296 3.12 -11.57 -5.44
CA HIS A 296 2.74 -11.45 -4.04
C HIS A 296 1.82 -12.58 -3.61
N ARG A 297 2.22 -13.30 -2.53
CA ARG A 297 1.44 -14.39 -1.95
C ARG A 297 0.43 -13.94 -0.92
N GLN A 298 0.62 -12.75 -0.37
CA GLN A 298 -0.28 -12.16 0.63
C GLN A 298 -1.38 -11.33 -0.02
N SER A 299 -2.50 -11.23 0.66
CA SER A 299 -3.70 -10.52 0.19
C SER A 299 -3.74 -9.05 0.62
N ASP A 300 -2.58 -8.42 0.90
CA ASP A 300 -2.51 -7.01 1.23
C ASP A 300 -2.55 -6.11 -0.02
N PRO A 301 -3.17 -4.94 0.05
CA PRO A 301 -3.23 -3.98 -1.04
C PRO A 301 -1.92 -3.20 -1.16
N SER A 302 -0.92 -3.82 -1.78
CA SER A 302 0.39 -3.19 -1.96
C SER A 302 0.29 -1.93 -2.84
N CYS A 303 0.92 -0.83 -2.42
CA CYS A 303 1.07 0.37 -3.25
C CYS A 303 1.69 0.07 -4.63
N THR A 304 2.48 -0.99 -4.74
CA THR A 304 3.14 -1.43 -5.98
C THR A 304 2.15 -1.59 -7.14
N TYR A 305 0.91 -1.98 -6.89
CA TYR A 305 -0.10 -2.07 -7.96
C TYR A 305 -0.33 -0.71 -8.61
N LEU A 306 -0.72 0.30 -7.83
CA LEU A 306 -0.99 1.63 -8.38
C LEU A 306 0.28 2.36 -8.84
N GLU A 307 1.41 2.16 -8.17
CA GLU A 307 2.70 2.67 -8.62
C GLU A 307 3.08 2.15 -10.01
N THR A 308 2.82 0.87 -10.27
CA THR A 308 3.03 0.25 -11.59
C THR A 308 2.04 0.76 -12.62
N LEU A 309 0.75 0.78 -12.27
CA LEU A 309 -0.31 1.24 -13.16
C LEU A 309 -0.17 2.72 -13.52
N SER A 310 0.38 3.56 -12.62
CA SER A 310 0.68 4.96 -12.90
C SER A 310 1.77 5.15 -13.97
N CYS A 311 2.60 4.15 -14.18
CA CYS A 311 3.55 4.11 -15.29
C CYS A 311 2.91 3.55 -16.58
N GLY A 312 1.59 3.29 -16.60
CA GLY A 312 0.89 2.67 -17.73
C GLY A 312 1.35 1.24 -18.01
N ILE A 313 1.82 0.49 -17.00
CA ILE A 313 2.38 -0.85 -17.18
C ILE A 313 1.35 -1.88 -16.69
N PRO A 314 0.92 -2.82 -17.57
CA PRO A 314 0.05 -3.91 -17.16
C PRO A 314 0.79 -4.92 -16.26
N ILE A 315 0.02 -5.66 -15.46
CA ILE A 315 0.56 -6.57 -14.45
C ILE A 315 0.19 -8.01 -14.77
N VAL A 316 1.16 -8.91 -14.76
CA VAL A 316 0.92 -10.36 -14.63
C VAL A 316 1.34 -10.80 -13.23
N GLY A 317 0.47 -11.54 -12.53
CA GLY A 317 0.80 -11.91 -11.17
C GLY A 317 -0.14 -12.89 -10.50
N TYR A 318 0.19 -13.28 -9.28
CA TYR A 318 -0.66 -14.16 -8.50
C TYR A 318 -1.97 -13.47 -8.13
N LYS A 319 -3.10 -14.12 -8.46
CA LYS A 319 -4.46 -13.64 -8.17
C LYS A 319 -4.77 -13.82 -6.68
N ASN A 320 -3.96 -13.13 -5.80
CA ASN A 320 -4.32 -12.95 -4.41
C ASN A 320 -5.55 -12.04 -4.29
N ARG A 321 -6.20 -11.98 -3.12
CA ARG A 321 -7.47 -11.23 -2.96
C ARG A 321 -7.37 -9.75 -3.33
N ALA A 322 -6.22 -9.11 -3.09
CA ALA A 322 -6.02 -7.70 -3.43
C ALA A 322 -5.91 -7.49 -4.94
N PHE A 323 -5.09 -8.28 -5.62
CA PHE A 323 -4.95 -8.19 -7.07
C PHE A 323 -6.22 -8.64 -7.80
N ALA A 324 -6.89 -9.68 -7.30
CA ALA A 324 -8.19 -10.11 -7.80
C ALA A 324 -9.19 -8.94 -7.81
N GLY A 325 -9.29 -8.21 -6.70
CA GLY A 325 -10.22 -7.09 -6.61
C GLY A 325 -9.90 -5.92 -7.55
N ILE A 326 -8.64 -5.71 -7.91
CA ILE A 326 -8.27 -4.73 -8.95
C ILE A 326 -8.69 -5.23 -10.32
N LEU A 327 -8.40 -6.50 -10.65
CA LEU A 327 -8.74 -7.12 -11.93
C LEU A 327 -10.26 -7.20 -12.16
N ASP A 328 -11.04 -7.39 -11.10
CA ASP A 328 -12.51 -7.43 -11.19
C ASP A 328 -13.10 -6.03 -11.50
N ASN A 329 -12.36 -4.96 -11.26
CA ASN A 329 -12.78 -3.57 -11.52
C ASN A 329 -12.19 -2.98 -12.81
N CYS A 330 -11.05 -3.48 -13.30
CA CYS A 330 -10.39 -2.94 -14.48
C CYS A 330 -9.51 -3.99 -15.16
N ASP A 331 -9.54 -3.99 -16.48
CA ASP A 331 -8.74 -4.91 -17.31
C ASP A 331 -7.29 -4.38 -17.48
N ILE A 332 -6.46 -4.58 -16.44
CA ILE A 332 -5.10 -4.05 -16.31
C ILE A 332 -4.01 -5.13 -16.32
N GLY A 333 -4.37 -6.37 -16.58
CA GLY A 333 -3.38 -7.44 -16.52
C GLY A 333 -3.94 -8.85 -16.46
N TRP A 334 -3.15 -9.78 -15.96
CA TRP A 334 -3.45 -11.20 -15.94
C TRP A 334 -3.19 -11.79 -14.56
N GLY A 335 -4.24 -12.37 -13.97
CA GLY A 335 -4.16 -13.05 -12.68
C GLY A 335 -4.03 -14.56 -12.84
N VAL A 336 -3.06 -15.16 -12.17
CA VAL A 336 -2.85 -16.62 -12.15
C VAL A 336 -3.02 -17.19 -10.74
N PRO A 337 -3.29 -18.49 -10.58
CA PRO A 337 -3.36 -19.13 -9.26
C PRO A 337 -2.05 -18.92 -8.47
N LEU A 338 -2.17 -18.81 -7.14
CA LEU A 338 -1.01 -18.66 -6.27
C LEU A 338 0.02 -19.77 -6.50
N ASN A 339 1.29 -19.40 -6.56
CA ASN A 339 2.44 -20.28 -6.75
C ASN A 339 2.48 -21.04 -8.10
N ASN A 340 1.64 -20.70 -9.06
CA ASN A 340 1.68 -21.30 -10.40
C ASN A 340 2.59 -20.50 -11.34
N ILE A 341 3.91 -20.71 -11.21
CA ILE A 341 4.93 -20.02 -12.03
C ILE A 341 4.85 -20.46 -13.49
N ASP A 342 4.44 -21.70 -13.76
CA ASP A 342 4.32 -22.22 -15.12
C ASP A 342 3.27 -21.44 -15.90
N GLU A 343 2.17 -21.10 -15.28
CA GLU A 343 1.11 -20.29 -15.89
C GLU A 343 1.58 -18.84 -16.12
N VAL A 344 2.34 -18.24 -15.17
CA VAL A 344 2.97 -16.93 -15.37
C VAL A 344 3.90 -16.97 -16.59
N CYS A 345 4.75 -17.98 -16.69
CA CYS A 345 5.66 -18.19 -17.80
C CYS A 345 4.89 -18.34 -19.14
N ARG A 346 3.81 -19.13 -19.14
CA ARG A 346 2.96 -19.34 -20.32
C ARG A 346 2.33 -18.04 -20.80
N ILE A 347 1.80 -17.22 -19.90
CA ILE A 347 1.21 -15.91 -20.23
C ILE A 347 2.27 -14.99 -20.81
N ILE A 348 3.45 -14.87 -20.18
CA ILE A 348 4.52 -14.00 -20.69
C ILE A 348 4.99 -14.43 -22.08
N THR A 349 5.15 -15.74 -22.30
CA THR A 349 5.51 -16.29 -23.62
C THR A 349 4.42 -15.98 -24.65
N TYR A 350 3.15 -16.11 -24.29
CA TYR A 350 2.02 -15.75 -25.16
C TYR A 350 2.04 -14.25 -25.49
N LEU A 351 2.22 -13.38 -24.51
CA LEU A 351 2.27 -11.92 -24.67
C LEU A 351 3.47 -11.45 -25.52
N HIS A 352 4.60 -12.17 -25.47
CA HIS A 352 5.71 -11.90 -26.38
C HIS A 352 5.27 -12.01 -27.84
N ASN A 353 4.41 -12.95 -28.17
CA ASN A 353 3.91 -13.20 -29.53
C ASN A 353 2.61 -12.42 -29.86
N ASN A 354 1.93 -11.86 -28.84
CA ASN A 354 0.62 -11.19 -28.96
C ASN A 354 0.67 -9.81 -28.29
N ARG A 355 1.52 -8.93 -28.80
CA ARG A 355 1.83 -7.61 -28.21
C ARG A 355 0.64 -6.65 -28.12
N SER A 356 -0.34 -6.80 -29.03
CA SER A 356 -1.55 -5.95 -29.03
C SER A 356 -2.30 -6.00 -27.69
N GLU A 357 -2.30 -7.14 -26.99
CA GLU A 357 -2.95 -7.24 -25.68
C GLU A 357 -2.28 -6.37 -24.59
N LEU A 358 -0.97 -6.12 -24.72
CA LEU A 358 -0.25 -5.22 -23.83
C LEU A 358 -0.65 -3.76 -24.06
N LEU A 359 -0.95 -3.38 -25.31
CA LEU A 359 -1.32 -2.00 -25.67
C LEU A 359 -2.60 -1.56 -24.95
N ASP A 360 -3.66 -2.37 -25.08
CA ASP A 360 -4.96 -2.06 -24.46
C ASP A 360 -4.85 -1.96 -22.95
N LYS A 361 -4.17 -2.94 -22.33
CA LYS A 361 -4.00 -2.96 -20.89
C LYS A 361 -3.07 -1.86 -20.36
N SER A 362 -2.13 -1.39 -21.17
CA SER A 362 -1.29 -0.23 -20.84
C SER A 362 -2.13 1.06 -20.74
N ASN A 363 -3.01 1.29 -21.71
CA ASN A 363 -3.94 2.42 -21.67
C ASN A 363 -4.89 2.33 -20.46
N ASN A 364 -5.47 1.15 -20.22
CA ASN A 364 -6.34 0.91 -19.07
C ASN A 364 -5.60 1.14 -17.73
N SER A 365 -4.32 0.72 -17.65
CA SER A 365 -3.48 0.93 -16.46
C SER A 365 -3.32 2.40 -16.12
N ALA A 366 -2.94 3.22 -17.10
CA ALA A 366 -2.80 4.67 -16.92
C ALA A 366 -4.13 5.33 -16.54
N ALA A 367 -5.23 4.96 -17.21
CA ALA A 367 -6.56 5.46 -16.92
C ALA A 367 -7.02 5.10 -15.50
N TYR A 368 -6.81 3.86 -15.06
CA TYR A 368 -7.14 3.42 -13.71
C TYR A 368 -6.34 4.17 -12.64
N ALA A 369 -5.04 4.40 -12.89
CA ALA A 369 -4.18 5.15 -11.97
C ALA A 369 -4.64 6.61 -11.80
N ARG A 370 -5.14 7.27 -12.86
CA ARG A 370 -5.69 8.64 -12.79
C ARG A 370 -6.94 8.74 -11.89
N LEU A 371 -7.70 7.65 -11.71
CA LEU A 371 -8.84 7.61 -10.79
C LEU A 371 -8.40 7.43 -9.32
N HIS A 372 -7.17 6.99 -9.09
CA HIS A 372 -6.67 6.60 -7.78
C HIS A 372 -5.34 7.27 -7.42
N ASP A 373 -5.04 8.44 -7.99
CA ASP A 373 -3.87 9.22 -7.59
C ASP A 373 -3.95 9.66 -6.12
N PHE A 374 -2.81 10.15 -5.59
CA PHE A 374 -2.69 10.50 -4.18
C PHE A 374 -3.68 11.58 -3.75
N GLU A 375 -3.80 12.66 -4.54
CA GLU A 375 -4.64 13.81 -4.20
C GLU A 375 -6.13 13.46 -4.26
N SER A 376 -6.57 12.80 -5.33
CA SER A 376 -7.97 12.37 -5.51
C SER A 376 -8.38 11.34 -4.44
N THR A 377 -7.47 10.43 -4.10
CA THR A 377 -7.71 9.43 -3.04
C THR A 377 -7.85 10.10 -1.68
N PHE A 378 -6.96 11.04 -1.33
CA PHE A 378 -7.06 11.77 -0.07
C PHE A 378 -8.30 12.67 -0.03
N GLN A 379 -8.70 13.28 -1.15
CA GLN A 379 -9.94 14.08 -1.21
C GLN A 379 -11.15 13.22 -0.82
N ARG A 380 -11.34 12.05 -1.44
CA ARG A 380 -12.46 11.15 -1.11
C ARG A 380 -12.45 10.72 0.36
N ARG A 381 -11.26 10.47 0.92
CA ARG A 381 -11.09 10.10 2.33
C ARG A 381 -11.44 11.24 3.27
N ILE A 382 -11.07 12.47 2.93
CA ILE A 382 -11.39 13.68 3.69
C ILE A 382 -12.89 13.96 3.62
N ASP A 383 -13.49 13.85 2.45
CA ASP A 383 -14.93 14.09 2.24
C ASP A 383 -15.77 13.11 3.08
N GLN A 384 -15.42 11.80 3.09
CA GLN A 384 -16.11 10.83 3.93
C GLN A 384 -16.03 11.19 5.42
N VAL A 385 -14.85 11.55 5.92
CA VAL A 385 -14.67 11.93 7.33
C VAL A 385 -15.50 13.18 7.65
N TYR A 386 -15.56 14.12 6.72
CA TYR A 386 -16.36 15.35 6.88
C TYR A 386 -17.85 15.07 6.84
N ASP A 387 -18.31 14.18 5.99
CA ASP A 387 -19.74 13.79 5.93
C ASP A 387 -20.16 13.09 7.21
N ILE A 388 -19.35 12.16 7.74
CA ILE A 388 -19.59 11.51 9.03
C ILE A 388 -19.62 12.55 10.18
N TYR A 389 -18.75 13.56 10.13
CA TYR A 389 -18.79 14.65 11.10
C TYR A 389 -20.13 15.43 11.05
N LYS A 390 -20.65 15.72 9.87
CA LYS A 390 -21.91 16.46 9.69
C LYS A 390 -23.15 15.71 10.21
N GLU A 391 -23.09 14.40 10.34
CA GLU A 391 -24.12 13.56 10.96
C GLU A 391 -24.22 13.73 12.50
N ILE A 392 -23.35 14.55 13.12
CA ILE A 392 -23.48 14.87 14.54
C ILE A 392 -24.76 15.74 14.72
N PRO A 393 -25.79 15.31 15.47
CA PRO A 393 -26.95 16.12 15.72
C PRO A 393 -26.53 17.44 16.37
N ASN A 394 -26.91 18.56 15.79
CA ASN A 394 -26.77 19.84 16.47
C ASN A 394 -27.46 19.74 17.84
N LYS A 395 -26.72 19.83 18.93
CA LYS A 395 -27.36 20.08 20.22
C LYS A 395 -28.10 21.40 20.06
N ILE A 396 -29.43 21.32 19.97
CA ILE A 396 -30.29 22.47 20.17
C ILE A 396 -29.93 22.97 21.56
N GLU A 397 -29.29 24.15 21.62
CA GLU A 397 -29.10 24.86 22.91
C GLU A 397 -30.50 25.17 23.43
N THR A 398 -30.91 24.39 24.45
CA THR A 398 -32.10 24.67 25.28
C THR A 398 -31.67 25.49 26.47
#